data_d0cd35ee470c2bf01c4dd1c46676e73b
#
_entry.id   d0cd35ee470c2bf01c4dd1c46676e73b
#
_cell.length_a   1.000
_cell.length_b   1.000
_cell.length_c   1.000
_cell.angle_alpha   90.00
_cell.angle_beta   90.00
_cell.angle_gamma   90.00
#
_symmetry.space_group_name_H-M   'P 1'
#
loop_
_entity.id
_entity.type
_entity.pdbx_description
1 polymer ?
#
loop_
_entity_poly.entity_id
_entity_poly.type
_entity_poly.pdbx_seq_one_letter_code
_entity_poly.pdbx_strand_id
1 'polypeptide(L)'
;MNLCIDIGNTSTKAALYQDSQEIRYLKPFSLDTYKELEKEFNLLQVLVCKTGENVELEAYILETKGESVFLNQETKLPISLNYKTPHTLGRDRIATAVAAHYLDKEATWLVIDLGTCLTLDLVNKESFEGGLISPGVNMRLKAMSQFTAQLPLVEFDYNVTFPGKNTEESLQVGVCQGVEYEINGHIGQLNVRFEHLKVV
;
A
#
# COMPACT_ATOMS: atom_id res chain seq x y z
N MET A 1 -9.25 -22.03 -2.21
CA MET A 1 -8.53 -20.91 -1.61
C MET A 1 -8.41 -19.77 -2.60
N ASN A 2 -8.43 -18.53 -2.13
CA ASN A 2 -8.20 -17.34 -2.98
C ASN A 2 -6.85 -16.73 -2.60
N LEU A 3 -6.04 -16.36 -3.59
CA LEU A 3 -4.74 -15.78 -3.40
C LEU A 3 -4.74 -14.34 -3.90
N CYS A 4 -4.38 -13.40 -3.04
CA CYS A 4 -4.17 -12.00 -3.39
C CYS A 4 -2.67 -11.72 -3.42
N ILE A 5 -2.16 -11.18 -4.52
CA ILE A 5 -0.74 -10.87 -4.72
C ILE A 5 -0.59 -9.37 -4.98
N ASP A 6 0.31 -8.74 -4.24
CA ASP A 6 0.72 -7.35 -4.48
C ASP A 6 2.18 -7.33 -4.95
N ILE A 7 2.37 -6.98 -6.22
CA ILE A 7 3.68 -6.78 -6.86
C ILE A 7 4.04 -5.31 -6.74
N GLY A 8 4.64 -4.94 -5.62
CA GLY A 8 5.09 -3.58 -5.36
C GLY A 8 6.49 -3.28 -5.88
N ASN A 9 6.89 -2.01 -5.86
CA ASN A 9 8.21 -1.55 -6.34
C ASN A 9 9.38 -2.06 -5.48
N THR A 10 9.16 -2.33 -4.20
CA THR A 10 10.22 -2.75 -3.27
C THR A 10 10.16 -4.25 -2.96
N SER A 11 8.97 -4.82 -2.95
CA SER A 11 8.78 -6.24 -2.63
C SER A 11 7.46 -6.76 -3.16
N THR A 12 7.42 -8.05 -3.48
CA THR A 12 6.19 -8.78 -3.73
C THR A 12 5.72 -9.42 -2.43
N LYS A 13 4.43 -9.31 -2.14
CA LYS A 13 3.76 -9.91 -0.97
C LYS A 13 2.47 -10.57 -1.41
N ALA A 14 2.00 -11.54 -0.64
CA ALA A 14 0.75 -12.23 -0.93
C ALA A 14 0.01 -12.61 0.35
N ALA A 15 -1.31 -12.74 0.23
CA ALA A 15 -2.16 -13.26 1.29
C ALA A 15 -3.10 -14.34 0.73
N LEU A 16 -3.16 -15.46 1.42
CA LEU A 16 -4.02 -16.60 1.10
C LEU A 16 -5.27 -16.55 1.97
N TYR A 17 -6.43 -16.65 1.33
CA TYR A 17 -7.73 -16.59 1.98
C TYR A 17 -8.53 -17.87 1.77
N GLN A 18 -9.22 -18.27 2.83
CA GLN A 18 -10.33 -19.21 2.76
C GLN A 18 -11.61 -18.44 3.12
N ASP A 19 -12.55 -18.38 2.19
CA ASP A 19 -13.71 -17.49 2.27
C ASP A 19 -13.25 -16.04 2.52
N SER A 20 -13.58 -15.44 3.66
CA SER A 20 -13.13 -14.09 4.03
C SER A 20 -12.04 -14.07 5.10
N GLN A 21 -11.51 -15.23 5.48
CA GLN A 21 -10.49 -15.33 6.52
C GLN A 21 -9.08 -15.44 5.90
N GLU A 22 -8.15 -14.58 6.34
CA GLU A 22 -6.74 -14.72 6.02
C GLU A 22 -6.16 -15.96 6.72
N ILE A 23 -5.60 -16.86 5.92
CA ILE A 23 -4.98 -18.11 6.39
C ILE A 23 -3.48 -17.96 6.51
N ARG A 24 -2.85 -17.24 5.54
CA ARG A 24 -1.40 -17.07 5.50
C ARG A 24 -1.04 -15.75 4.82
N TYR A 25 -0.15 -14.99 5.46
CA TYR A 25 0.51 -13.84 4.86
C TYR A 25 1.96 -14.17 4.54
N LEU A 26 2.44 -13.76 3.37
CA LEU A 26 3.72 -14.13 2.79
C LEU A 26 4.47 -12.88 2.32
N LYS A 27 5.64 -12.63 2.91
CA LYS A 27 6.54 -11.54 2.53
C LYS A 27 7.99 -11.91 2.89
N PRO A 28 8.93 -11.98 1.93
CA PRO A 28 8.73 -11.80 0.50
C PRO A 28 7.92 -12.95 -0.12
N PHE A 29 7.30 -12.69 -1.26
CA PHE A 29 6.59 -13.68 -2.05
C PHE A 29 7.30 -13.89 -3.40
N SER A 30 7.55 -15.14 -3.78
CA SER A 30 8.30 -15.51 -4.98
C SER A 30 7.54 -16.53 -5.83
N LEU A 31 8.05 -16.78 -7.04
CA LEU A 31 7.54 -17.85 -7.89
C LEU A 31 7.63 -19.23 -7.23
N ASP A 32 8.72 -19.50 -6.49
CA ASP A 32 8.86 -20.77 -5.78
C ASP A 32 7.80 -20.93 -4.70
N THR A 33 7.56 -19.87 -3.92
CA THR A 33 6.49 -19.84 -2.91
C THR A 33 5.11 -20.03 -3.54
N TYR A 34 4.88 -19.43 -4.72
CA TYR A 34 3.63 -19.65 -5.46
C TYR A 34 3.44 -21.12 -5.83
N LYS A 35 4.48 -21.76 -6.40
CA LYS A 35 4.46 -23.20 -6.76
C LYS A 35 4.28 -24.13 -5.57
N GLU A 36 4.80 -23.75 -4.41
CA GLU A 36 4.56 -24.48 -3.15
C GLU A 36 3.09 -24.39 -2.73
N LEU A 37 2.50 -23.18 -2.79
CA LEU A 37 1.08 -23.01 -2.49
C LEU A 37 0.16 -23.78 -3.44
N GLU A 38 0.47 -23.85 -4.73
CA GLU A 38 -0.30 -24.65 -5.69
C GLU A 38 -0.28 -26.16 -5.39
N LYS A 39 0.81 -26.66 -4.80
CA LYS A 39 0.91 -28.08 -4.38
C LYS A 39 0.14 -28.34 -3.08
N GLU A 40 0.13 -27.35 -2.19
CA GLU A 40 -0.49 -27.46 -0.87
C GLU A 40 -2.01 -27.20 -0.92
N PHE A 41 -2.43 -26.27 -1.78
CA PHE A 41 -3.81 -25.78 -1.84
C PHE A 41 -4.39 -25.80 -3.26
N ASN A 42 -5.70 -26.00 -3.34
CA ASN A 42 -6.45 -25.75 -4.57
C ASN A 42 -6.74 -24.24 -4.66
N LEU A 43 -5.98 -23.52 -5.46
CA LEU A 43 -6.17 -22.09 -5.71
C LEU A 43 -7.34 -21.92 -6.70
N LEU A 44 -8.44 -21.32 -6.24
CA LEU A 44 -9.65 -21.10 -7.04
C LEU A 44 -9.53 -19.81 -7.85
N GLN A 45 -9.07 -18.75 -7.21
CA GLN A 45 -8.89 -17.44 -7.82
C GLN A 45 -7.58 -16.82 -7.36
N VAL A 46 -6.92 -16.13 -8.28
CA VAL A 46 -5.69 -15.35 -8.02
C VAL A 46 -5.94 -13.91 -8.45
N LEU A 47 -5.94 -12.99 -7.49
CA LEU A 47 -6.01 -11.56 -7.75
C LEU A 47 -4.61 -10.96 -7.67
N VAL A 48 -4.20 -10.26 -8.72
CA VAL A 48 -2.90 -9.60 -8.78
C VAL A 48 -3.08 -8.08 -8.86
N CYS A 49 -2.55 -7.38 -7.89
CA CYS A 49 -2.32 -5.94 -7.92
C CYS A 49 -0.85 -5.69 -8.29
N LYS A 50 -0.59 -4.79 -9.24
CA LYS A 50 0.74 -4.55 -9.76
C LYS A 50 1.03 -3.06 -9.86
N THR A 51 2.12 -2.65 -9.18
CA THR A 51 2.73 -1.31 -9.31
C THR A 51 4.23 -1.40 -9.59
N GLY A 52 4.85 -2.56 -9.31
CA GLY A 52 6.22 -2.93 -9.66
C GLY A 52 6.27 -3.97 -10.79
N GLU A 53 7.39 -4.69 -10.89
CA GLU A 53 7.61 -5.75 -11.89
C GLU A 53 8.06 -7.05 -11.22
N ASN A 54 7.48 -8.17 -11.66
CA ASN A 54 7.93 -9.52 -11.35
C ASN A 54 7.59 -10.44 -12.53
N VAL A 55 8.39 -10.29 -13.61
CA VAL A 55 8.12 -10.87 -14.92
C VAL A 55 7.93 -12.40 -14.87
N GLU A 56 8.77 -13.10 -14.11
CA GLU A 56 8.71 -14.57 -14.01
C GLU A 56 7.43 -15.05 -13.32
N LEU A 57 7.06 -14.39 -12.21
CA LEU A 57 5.84 -14.72 -11.47
C LEU A 57 4.59 -14.39 -12.31
N GLU A 58 4.58 -13.24 -12.97
CA GLU A 58 3.47 -12.80 -13.81
C GLU A 58 3.26 -13.77 -14.99
N ALA A 59 4.33 -14.13 -15.70
CA ALA A 59 4.26 -15.08 -16.82
C ALA A 59 3.71 -16.43 -16.35
N TYR A 60 4.20 -16.94 -15.23
CA TYR A 60 3.73 -18.19 -14.67
C TYR A 60 2.25 -18.17 -14.30
N ILE A 61 1.77 -17.08 -13.63
CA ILE A 61 0.36 -16.93 -13.26
C ILE A 61 -0.54 -16.92 -14.50
N LEU A 62 -0.11 -16.27 -15.58
CA LEU A 62 -0.87 -16.21 -16.84
C LEU A 62 -0.95 -17.56 -17.57
N GLU A 63 0.02 -18.43 -17.38
CA GLU A 63 0.08 -19.78 -17.98
C GLU A 63 -0.66 -20.83 -17.14
N THR A 64 -0.95 -20.55 -15.86
CA THR A 64 -1.65 -21.49 -14.98
C THR A 64 -3.13 -21.60 -15.32
N LYS A 65 -3.72 -22.79 -15.11
CA LYS A 65 -5.11 -23.08 -15.45
C LYS A 65 -6.16 -22.45 -14.50
N GLY A 66 -5.71 -21.74 -13.45
CA GLY A 66 -6.59 -21.08 -12.49
C GLY A 66 -7.23 -19.80 -13.05
N GLU A 67 -8.31 -19.34 -12.41
CA GLU A 67 -8.89 -18.03 -12.71
C GLU A 67 -8.01 -16.95 -12.12
N SER A 68 -7.27 -16.24 -12.97
CA SER A 68 -6.40 -15.12 -12.53
C SER A 68 -6.96 -13.79 -13.03
N VAL A 69 -6.99 -12.80 -12.15
CA VAL A 69 -7.43 -11.43 -12.44
C VAL A 69 -6.30 -10.47 -12.10
N PHE A 70 -5.76 -9.83 -13.12
CA PHE A 70 -4.84 -8.71 -12.94
C PHE A 70 -5.66 -7.42 -12.86
N LEU A 71 -5.60 -6.73 -11.73
CA LEU A 71 -6.30 -5.47 -11.54
C LEU A 71 -5.83 -4.44 -12.57
N ASN A 72 -6.71 -4.04 -13.46
CA ASN A 72 -6.46 -3.12 -14.55
C ASN A 72 -7.57 -2.07 -14.70
N GLN A 73 -7.51 -1.26 -15.75
CA GLN A 73 -8.47 -0.18 -15.98
C GLN A 73 -9.88 -0.66 -16.34
N GLU A 74 -9.99 -1.88 -16.85
CA GLU A 74 -11.26 -2.49 -17.29
C GLU A 74 -11.92 -3.28 -16.16
N THR A 75 -11.19 -3.50 -15.05
CA THR A 75 -11.72 -4.23 -13.90
C THR A 75 -12.91 -3.48 -13.32
N LYS A 76 -14.06 -4.15 -13.25
CA LYS A 76 -15.25 -3.58 -12.61
C LYS A 76 -15.02 -3.43 -11.12
N LEU A 77 -15.18 -2.21 -10.64
CA LEU A 77 -14.98 -1.86 -9.23
C LEU A 77 -16.35 -1.68 -8.54
N PRO A 78 -16.46 -1.99 -7.24
CA PRO A 78 -17.65 -1.69 -6.45
C PRO A 78 -17.75 -0.21 -6.04
N ILE A 79 -16.74 0.59 -6.36
CA ILE A 79 -16.68 2.02 -6.08
C ILE A 79 -16.47 2.82 -7.36
N SER A 80 -16.96 4.05 -7.39
CA SER A 80 -16.66 5.01 -8.44
C SER A 80 -15.31 5.69 -8.20
N LEU A 81 -14.68 6.16 -9.27
CA LEU A 81 -13.42 6.91 -9.18
C LEU A 81 -13.65 8.38 -9.54
N ASN A 82 -13.81 9.23 -8.54
CA ASN A 82 -13.84 10.69 -8.72
C ASN A 82 -12.40 11.23 -8.81
N TYR A 83 -11.74 10.86 -9.90
CA TYR A 83 -10.33 11.19 -10.15
C TYR A 83 -10.14 11.65 -11.59
N LYS A 84 -9.46 12.80 -11.78
CA LYS A 84 -9.35 13.43 -13.11
C LYS A 84 -8.67 12.54 -14.16
N THR A 85 -7.75 11.69 -13.72
CA THR A 85 -6.96 10.80 -14.59
C THR A 85 -7.01 9.35 -14.07
N PRO A 86 -8.17 8.67 -14.11
CA PRO A 86 -8.33 7.35 -13.50
C PRO A 86 -7.39 6.30 -14.11
N HIS A 87 -6.94 6.48 -15.34
CA HIS A 87 -5.99 5.60 -16.01
C HIS A 87 -4.56 5.66 -15.41
N THR A 88 -4.19 6.74 -14.69
CA THR A 88 -2.91 6.87 -14.01
C THR A 88 -2.97 6.54 -12.52
N LEU A 89 -4.17 6.28 -11.98
CA LEU A 89 -4.33 5.94 -10.56
C LEU A 89 -3.67 4.60 -10.24
N GLY A 90 -2.84 4.57 -9.21
CA GLY A 90 -2.16 3.36 -8.74
C GLY A 90 -3.17 2.25 -8.39
N ARG A 91 -2.86 1.03 -8.80
CA ARG A 91 -3.74 -0.12 -8.57
C ARG A 91 -3.78 -0.52 -7.11
N ASP A 92 -2.69 -0.32 -6.39
CA ASP A 92 -2.58 -0.44 -4.93
C ASP A 92 -3.57 0.48 -4.21
N ARG A 93 -3.65 1.75 -4.60
CA ARG A 93 -4.58 2.73 -4.05
C ARG A 93 -6.04 2.35 -4.32
N ILE A 94 -6.33 1.82 -5.51
CA ILE A 94 -7.67 1.30 -5.83
C ILE A 94 -8.01 0.10 -4.95
N ALA A 95 -7.08 -0.85 -4.82
CA ALA A 95 -7.30 -2.06 -4.02
C ALA A 95 -7.57 -1.74 -2.54
N THR A 96 -6.77 -0.85 -1.94
CA THR A 96 -6.97 -0.43 -0.54
C THR A 96 -8.25 0.38 -0.34
N ALA A 97 -8.62 1.23 -1.31
CA ALA A 97 -9.90 1.95 -1.29
C ALA A 97 -11.12 1.00 -1.35
N VAL A 98 -11.06 -0.02 -2.20
CA VAL A 98 -12.11 -1.06 -2.26
C VAL A 98 -12.17 -1.83 -0.94
N ALA A 99 -11.03 -2.17 -0.34
CA ALA A 99 -10.99 -2.84 0.96
C ALA A 99 -11.66 -2.00 2.05
N ALA A 100 -11.32 -0.70 2.13
CA ALA A 100 -11.92 0.22 3.10
C ALA A 100 -13.46 0.33 2.92
N HIS A 101 -13.94 0.42 1.68
CA HIS A 101 -15.37 0.41 1.38
C HIS A 101 -16.07 -0.85 1.94
N TYR A 102 -15.44 -2.03 1.83
CA TYR A 102 -16.02 -3.26 2.36
C TYR A 102 -15.94 -3.40 3.89
N LEU A 103 -15.06 -2.66 4.56
CA LEU A 103 -15.05 -2.61 6.05
C LEU A 103 -16.29 -1.90 6.59
N ASP A 104 -16.71 -0.81 5.96
CA ASP A 104 -17.98 -0.13 6.26
C ASP A 104 -18.37 0.75 5.07
N LYS A 105 -19.42 0.33 4.37
CA LYS A 105 -19.91 0.96 3.13
C LYS A 105 -20.50 2.36 3.34
N GLU A 106 -20.96 2.66 4.55
CA GLU A 106 -21.58 3.96 4.87
C GLU A 106 -20.58 4.98 5.40
N ALA A 107 -19.37 4.55 5.76
CA ALA A 107 -18.35 5.40 6.33
C ALA A 107 -17.63 6.25 5.28
N THR A 108 -17.03 7.34 5.75
CA THR A 108 -15.95 8.05 5.07
C THR A 108 -14.63 7.56 5.64
N TRP A 109 -13.75 7.06 4.78
CA TRP A 109 -12.47 6.50 5.14
C TRP A 109 -11.31 7.37 4.69
N LEU A 110 -10.33 7.54 5.57
CA LEU A 110 -8.97 7.92 5.21
C LEU A 110 -8.12 6.65 5.21
N VAL A 111 -7.72 6.22 4.04
CA VAL A 111 -6.87 5.05 3.84
C VAL A 111 -5.41 5.51 3.81
N ILE A 112 -4.58 4.96 4.69
CA ILE A 112 -3.17 5.32 4.83
C ILE A 112 -2.33 4.11 4.45
N ASP A 113 -1.49 4.23 3.43
CA ASP A 113 -0.46 3.24 3.12
C ASP A 113 0.92 3.86 3.28
N LEU A 114 1.70 3.32 4.22
CA LEU A 114 3.06 3.75 4.53
C LEU A 114 4.06 2.69 4.04
N GLY A 115 4.36 2.76 2.77
CA GLY A 115 5.29 1.89 2.07
C GLY A 115 6.49 2.64 1.50
N THR A 116 6.83 2.34 0.24
CA THR A 116 7.83 3.08 -0.54
C THR A 116 7.46 4.57 -0.63
N CYS A 117 6.19 4.85 -0.89
CA CYS A 117 5.57 6.16 -0.68
C CYS A 117 4.62 6.09 0.53
N LEU A 118 4.29 7.26 1.07
CA LEU A 118 3.13 7.47 1.91
C LEU A 118 1.99 7.91 1.01
N THR A 119 0.86 7.21 1.05
CA THR A 119 -0.37 7.67 0.42
C THR A 119 -1.47 7.86 1.46
N LEU A 120 -2.26 8.91 1.30
CA LEU A 120 -3.46 9.15 2.09
C LEU A 120 -4.61 9.32 1.09
N ASP A 121 -5.57 8.40 1.11
CA ASP A 121 -6.66 8.33 0.16
C ASP A 121 -8.01 8.49 0.85
N LEU A 122 -8.83 9.39 0.34
CA LEU A 122 -10.18 9.62 0.84
C LEU A 122 -11.17 8.76 0.04
N VAL A 123 -11.91 7.92 0.77
CA VAL A 123 -13.01 7.13 0.22
C VAL A 123 -14.29 7.55 0.95
N ASN A 124 -15.25 8.11 0.23
CA ASN A 124 -16.52 8.51 0.79
C ASN A 124 -17.60 7.56 0.29
N LYS A 125 -18.03 6.63 1.16
CA LYS A 125 -18.97 5.57 0.82
C LYS A 125 -18.50 4.76 -0.39
N GLU A 126 -19.18 4.92 -1.54
CA GLU A 126 -18.89 4.21 -2.79
C GLU A 126 -18.04 5.03 -3.77
N SER A 127 -17.32 6.07 -3.28
CA SER A 127 -16.53 6.95 -4.15
C SER A 127 -15.11 7.16 -3.62
N PHE A 128 -14.13 6.87 -4.46
CA PHE A 128 -12.75 7.30 -4.25
C PHE A 128 -12.64 8.79 -4.63
N GLU A 129 -12.35 9.64 -3.67
CA GLU A 129 -12.33 11.11 -3.85
C GLU A 129 -10.93 11.66 -4.18
N GLY A 130 -9.94 10.81 -4.31
CA GLY A 130 -8.56 11.22 -4.48
C GLY A 130 -7.78 11.18 -3.17
N GLY A 131 -6.58 11.74 -3.19
CA GLY A 131 -5.69 11.72 -2.05
C GLY A 131 -4.37 12.41 -2.35
N LEU A 132 -3.35 12.09 -1.56
CA LEU A 132 -1.98 12.58 -1.75
C LEU A 132 -0.99 11.44 -1.88
N ILE A 133 0.16 11.74 -2.43
CA ILE A 133 1.33 10.88 -2.48
C ILE A 133 2.51 11.69 -1.95
N SER A 134 3.19 11.16 -0.96
CA SER A 134 4.35 11.76 -0.32
C SER A 134 5.49 10.74 -0.23
N PRO A 135 6.75 11.12 -0.13
CA PRO A 135 7.83 10.16 0.04
C PRO A 135 7.67 9.37 1.34
N GLY A 136 7.81 8.05 1.28
CA GLY A 136 7.87 7.21 2.47
C GLY A 136 9.15 7.43 3.30
N VAL A 137 9.19 6.87 4.50
CA VAL A 137 10.28 7.08 5.47
C VAL A 137 11.66 6.80 4.86
N ASN A 138 11.85 5.62 4.30
CA ASN A 138 13.13 5.24 3.71
C ASN A 138 13.49 6.08 2.48
N MET A 139 12.51 6.53 1.72
CA MET A 139 12.73 7.42 0.58
C MET A 139 13.24 8.79 1.05
N ARG A 140 12.69 9.34 2.13
CA ARG A 140 13.15 10.62 2.73
C ARG A 140 14.59 10.52 3.23
N LEU A 141 14.92 9.45 3.97
CA LEU A 141 16.30 9.21 4.47
C LEU A 141 17.29 9.07 3.30
N LYS A 142 16.95 8.27 2.29
CA LYS A 142 17.77 8.10 1.08
C LYS A 142 17.95 9.40 0.31
N ALA A 143 16.88 10.19 0.16
CA ALA A 143 16.95 11.46 -0.54
C ALA A 143 17.91 12.44 0.14
N MET A 144 17.87 12.56 1.46
CA MET A 144 18.81 13.43 2.18
C MET A 144 20.27 13.01 1.99
N SER A 145 20.58 11.72 2.04
CA SER A 145 21.92 11.22 1.76
C SER A 145 22.32 11.42 0.30
N GLN A 146 21.40 11.20 -0.65
CA GLN A 146 21.70 11.28 -2.08
C GLN A 146 21.89 12.72 -2.58
N PHE A 147 21.10 13.66 -2.07
CA PHE A 147 21.08 15.06 -2.54
C PHE A 147 21.87 16.03 -1.69
N THR A 148 22.63 15.53 -0.69
CA THR A 148 23.55 16.36 0.09
C THR A 148 24.94 15.74 0.13
N ALA A 149 25.97 16.59 0.26
CA ALA A 149 27.35 16.12 0.22
C ALA A 149 27.84 15.47 1.52
N GLN A 150 27.20 15.73 2.66
CA GLN A 150 27.74 15.39 3.98
C GLN A 150 26.78 14.57 4.85
N LEU A 151 25.50 14.46 4.48
CA LEU A 151 24.55 13.70 5.28
C LEU A 151 24.70 12.20 5.00
N PRO A 152 24.90 11.38 6.05
CA PRO A 152 25.04 9.94 5.89
C PRO A 152 23.70 9.30 5.50
N LEU A 153 23.76 8.12 4.89
CA LEU A 153 22.60 7.24 4.80
C LEU A 153 22.40 6.61 6.18
N VAL A 154 21.24 6.85 6.78
CA VAL A 154 20.86 6.27 8.07
C VAL A 154 19.68 5.33 7.88
N GLU A 155 19.58 4.32 8.75
CA GLU A 155 18.45 3.43 8.80
C GLU A 155 17.31 4.04 9.61
N PHE A 156 16.09 3.58 9.34
CA PHE A 156 14.91 4.00 10.07
C PHE A 156 14.97 3.49 11.52
N ASP A 157 14.80 4.42 12.49
CA ASP A 157 14.58 4.11 13.89
C ASP A 157 13.48 5.04 14.46
N TYR A 158 12.40 4.47 14.98
CA TYR A 158 11.30 5.22 15.58
C TYR A 158 11.48 5.48 17.09
N ASN A 159 12.51 4.91 17.71
CA ASN A 159 12.76 5.12 19.15
C ASN A 159 13.49 6.45 19.45
N VAL A 160 13.87 7.20 18.42
CA VAL A 160 14.50 8.49 18.56
C VAL A 160 13.50 9.58 18.93
N THR A 161 13.92 10.48 19.82
CA THR A 161 13.07 11.57 20.31
C THR A 161 13.70 12.94 20.04
N PHE A 162 12.85 13.93 19.78
CA PHE A 162 13.31 15.32 19.65
C PHE A 162 13.77 15.90 21.00
N PRO A 163 14.86 16.67 21.02
CA PRO A 163 15.76 16.95 19.91
C PRO A 163 16.82 15.86 19.73
N GLY A 164 17.13 15.51 18.45
CA GLY A 164 18.29 14.68 18.13
C GLY A 164 19.59 15.32 18.60
N LYS A 165 20.54 14.53 19.09
CA LYS A 165 21.79 15.02 19.71
C LYS A 165 23.03 14.86 18.82
N ASN A 166 22.85 14.21 17.66
CA ASN A 166 23.85 14.05 16.62
C ASN A 166 23.15 14.07 15.24
N THR A 167 23.93 14.02 14.15
CA THR A 167 23.40 14.09 12.78
C THR A 167 22.45 12.93 12.47
N GLU A 168 22.79 11.72 12.88
CA GLU A 168 21.98 10.52 12.64
C GLU A 168 20.62 10.61 13.34
N GLU A 169 20.63 10.88 14.65
CA GLU A 169 19.39 11.09 15.40
C GLU A 169 18.56 12.25 14.83
N SER A 170 19.20 13.33 14.40
CA SER A 170 18.49 14.48 13.82
C SER A 170 17.81 14.14 12.49
N LEU A 171 18.43 13.30 11.64
CA LEU A 171 17.85 12.78 10.42
C LEU A 171 16.65 11.87 10.72
N GLN A 172 16.83 10.94 11.65
CA GLN A 172 15.79 10.00 12.06
C GLN A 172 14.57 10.72 12.65
N VAL A 173 14.81 11.62 13.63
CA VAL A 173 13.75 12.44 14.24
C VAL A 173 13.02 13.28 13.20
N GLY A 174 13.76 13.97 12.33
CA GLY A 174 13.19 14.84 11.31
C GLY A 174 12.27 14.07 10.35
N VAL A 175 12.67 12.85 9.98
CA VAL A 175 11.85 12.01 9.09
C VAL A 175 10.68 11.36 9.83
N CYS A 176 10.93 10.71 10.98
CA CYS A 176 9.91 9.95 11.69
C CYS A 176 8.79 10.85 12.21
N GLN A 177 9.16 11.90 12.97
CA GLN A 177 8.17 12.85 13.47
C GLN A 177 7.55 13.69 12.36
N GLY A 178 8.33 14.00 11.29
CA GLY A 178 7.80 14.69 10.13
C GLY A 178 6.66 13.92 9.46
N VAL A 179 6.82 12.62 9.27
CA VAL A 179 5.77 11.73 8.72
C VAL A 179 4.59 11.64 9.68
N GLU A 180 4.85 11.49 10.98
CA GLU A 180 3.79 11.45 12.00
C GLU A 180 2.96 12.75 12.00
N TYR A 181 3.61 13.90 11.96
CA TYR A 181 2.92 15.19 11.92
C TYR A 181 2.16 15.40 10.61
N GLU A 182 2.69 14.94 9.48
CA GLU A 182 2.00 14.97 8.20
C GLU A 182 0.69 14.17 8.26
N ILE A 183 0.75 12.93 8.73
CA ILE A 183 -0.42 12.06 8.89
C ILE A 183 -1.43 12.67 9.86
N ASN A 184 -0.99 13.03 11.07
CA ASN A 184 -1.86 13.58 12.11
C ASN A 184 -2.46 14.93 11.71
N GLY A 185 -1.71 15.76 10.98
CA GLY A 185 -2.19 17.01 10.43
C GLY A 185 -3.35 16.82 9.45
N HIS A 186 -3.22 15.85 8.53
CA HIS A 186 -4.31 15.52 7.59
C HIS A 186 -5.51 14.89 8.28
N ILE A 187 -5.30 13.96 9.22
CA ILE A 187 -6.39 13.40 10.04
C ILE A 187 -7.15 14.53 10.77
N GLY A 188 -6.42 15.45 11.41
CA GLY A 188 -7.02 16.57 12.14
C GLY A 188 -7.86 17.47 11.23
N GLN A 189 -7.35 17.82 10.04
CA GLN A 189 -8.10 18.64 9.08
C GLN A 189 -9.34 17.93 8.54
N LEU A 190 -9.23 16.62 8.24
CA LEU A 190 -10.35 15.86 7.70
C LEU A 190 -11.43 15.58 8.76
N ASN A 191 -11.06 15.38 10.02
CA ASN A 191 -12.02 15.24 11.13
C ASN A 191 -12.90 16.48 11.33
N VAL A 192 -12.40 17.67 11.00
CA VAL A 192 -13.23 18.90 11.01
C VAL A 192 -14.23 18.90 9.85
N ARG A 193 -13.89 18.27 8.74
CA ARG A 193 -14.70 18.26 7.51
C ARG A 193 -15.71 17.11 7.47
N PHE A 194 -15.36 15.96 8.06
CA PHE A 194 -16.16 14.73 8.03
C PHE A 194 -16.44 14.26 9.46
N GLU A 195 -17.70 14.31 9.88
CA GLU A 195 -18.12 14.06 11.28
C GLU A 195 -17.79 12.65 11.81
N HIS A 196 -17.68 11.67 10.93
CA HIS A 196 -17.41 10.27 11.29
C HIS A 196 -16.31 9.66 10.40
N LEU A 197 -15.20 10.42 10.26
CA LEU A 197 -14.04 9.91 9.52
C LEU A 197 -13.48 8.67 10.22
N LYS A 198 -13.34 7.59 9.48
CA LYS A 198 -12.60 6.40 9.90
C LYS A 198 -11.22 6.38 9.24
N VAL A 199 -10.24 5.84 9.95
CA VAL A 199 -8.85 5.72 9.48
C VAL A 199 -8.46 4.26 9.48
N VAL A 200 -7.81 3.81 8.40
CA VAL A 200 -7.28 2.45 8.22
C VAL A 200 -5.93 2.50 7.53
#